data_d3382a4e267c0e9b15cd7930bab76761
#
_entry.id   d3382a4e267c0e9b15cd7930bab76761
#
_cell.length_a   1.000
_cell.length_b   1.000
_cell.length_c   1.000
_cell.angle_alpha   90.00
_cell.angle_beta   90.00
_cell.angle_gamma   90.00
#
_symmetry.space_group_name_H-M   'P 1'
#
loop_
_entity.id
_entity.type
_entity.pdbx_description
1 polymer ?
#
loop_
_entity_poly.entity_id
_entity_poly.type
_entity_poly.pdbx_seq_one_letter_code
_entity_poly.pdbx_strand_id
1 'polypeptide(L)'
;MGDGMGMIRIRAGTIAAALLVLAGCNGGTDAPPAVLQVLESGRQTIQRRTAGKPPERPPLTRAALDTVEISALEVTLERTDQLAYVFIETERSDDSPGRIVVWRTEDDVTLAMRGGMLIATRGLGGDLLSASVPARGDMPGPAMGGERVMKLRGLDNREVALTLACDRQDLGPQTVTIVETAHPARHLRESCTSPDGGTVINDYWVDSQRGIVWQSRQWAGPVIGYIRTRRLTTG
;
A
#
# COMPACT_ATOMS: atom_id res chain seq x y z
N MET A 1 37.94 -42.27 66.28
CA MET A 1 37.70 -40.94 66.90
C MET A 1 38.45 -39.94 66.06
N GLY A 2 37.76 -38.98 65.49
CA GLY A 2 38.38 -37.87 64.76
C GLY A 2 37.69 -37.56 63.46
N ASP A 3 36.75 -36.67 63.58
CA ASP A 3 36.01 -36.09 62.47
C ASP A 3 36.90 -35.33 61.51
N GLY A 4 36.73 -35.58 60.21
CA GLY A 4 37.31 -34.80 59.15
C GLY A 4 36.26 -34.01 58.40
N MET A 5 36.11 -32.75 58.78
CA MET A 5 35.18 -31.81 58.15
C MET A 5 35.70 -31.31 56.83
N GLY A 6 35.15 -31.81 55.72
CA GLY A 6 35.51 -31.40 54.38
C GLY A 6 34.86 -30.04 54.03
N MET A 7 35.72 -29.09 53.82
CA MET A 7 35.37 -27.70 53.43
C MET A 7 35.10 -27.64 51.94
N ILE A 8 33.83 -27.48 51.53
CA ILE A 8 33.42 -27.25 50.17
C ILE A 8 33.77 -25.81 49.77
N ARG A 9 34.74 -25.66 48.87
CA ARG A 9 35.10 -24.36 48.28
C ARG A 9 34.16 -24.07 47.12
N ILE A 10 33.24 -23.14 47.35
CA ILE A 10 32.41 -22.55 46.30
C ILE A 10 33.24 -21.59 45.48
N ARG A 11 33.54 -21.94 44.22
CA ARG A 11 34.15 -21.02 43.27
C ARG A 11 33.05 -20.11 42.71
N ALA A 12 33.18 -18.81 43.06
CA ALA A 12 32.37 -17.76 42.45
C ALA A 12 32.75 -17.62 40.97
N GLY A 13 31.89 -18.13 40.10
CA GLY A 13 31.97 -17.89 38.66
C GLY A 13 31.37 -16.53 38.34
N THR A 14 32.18 -15.60 37.90
CA THR A 14 31.77 -14.29 37.42
C THR A 14 31.04 -14.46 36.10
N ILE A 15 29.72 -14.31 36.12
CA ILE A 15 28.91 -14.23 34.89
C ILE A 15 29.03 -12.83 34.33
N ALA A 16 29.87 -12.64 33.32
CA ALA A 16 29.92 -11.42 32.52
C ALA A 16 28.67 -11.40 31.64
N ALA A 17 27.68 -10.58 32.04
CA ALA A 17 26.53 -10.28 31.20
C ALA A 17 26.98 -9.38 30.04
N ALA A 18 27.19 -9.96 28.86
CA ALA A 18 27.38 -9.20 27.63
C ALA A 18 26.03 -8.59 27.20
N LEU A 19 25.87 -7.30 27.50
CA LEU A 19 24.81 -6.47 26.91
C LEU A 19 25.11 -6.28 25.42
N LEU A 20 24.53 -7.12 24.58
CA LEU A 20 24.42 -6.89 23.14
C LEU A 20 23.44 -5.73 22.93
N VAL A 21 23.97 -4.53 22.78
CA VAL A 21 23.24 -3.38 22.24
C VAL A 21 23.01 -3.68 20.74
N LEU A 22 21.87 -4.22 20.43
CA LEU A 22 21.38 -4.27 19.04
C LEU A 22 21.06 -2.83 18.62
N ALA A 23 22.04 -2.14 18.06
CA ALA A 23 21.81 -0.95 17.26
C ALA A 23 21.04 -1.41 16.00
N GLY A 24 19.72 -1.45 16.10
CA GLY A 24 18.83 -1.62 14.95
C GLY A 24 19.02 -0.43 14.05
N CYS A 25 19.74 -0.59 12.94
CA CYS A 25 19.69 0.34 11.83
C CYS A 25 18.25 0.38 11.33
N ASN A 26 17.48 1.36 11.77
CA ASN A 26 16.13 1.64 11.30
C ASN A 26 16.25 2.35 9.94
N GLY A 27 16.71 1.60 8.94
CA GLY A 27 16.83 2.03 7.55
C GLY A 27 15.72 1.44 6.70
N GLY A 28 14.48 1.61 7.09
CA GLY A 28 13.34 1.15 6.29
C GLY A 28 12.11 1.96 6.62
N THR A 29 11.89 2.99 5.83
CA THR A 29 10.79 3.94 6.00
C THR A 29 9.43 3.39 5.54
N ASP A 30 9.32 2.11 5.21
CA ASP A 30 8.12 1.50 4.61
C ASP A 30 7.54 0.37 5.48
N ALA A 31 7.56 0.55 6.80
CA ALA A 31 7.00 -0.42 7.74
C ALA A 31 5.57 -0.05 8.14
N PRO A 32 4.59 -0.98 8.02
CA PRO A 32 3.22 -0.74 8.47
C PRO A 32 3.18 -0.45 9.98
N PRO A 33 2.17 0.32 10.44
CA PRO A 33 1.97 0.60 11.87
C PRO A 33 1.93 -0.68 12.73
N ALA A 34 2.54 -0.61 13.94
CA ALA A 34 2.72 -1.76 14.82
C ALA A 34 1.41 -2.47 15.19
N VAL A 35 0.33 -1.73 15.39
CA VAL A 35 -1.02 -2.29 15.67
C VAL A 35 -1.51 -3.24 14.60
N LEU A 36 -1.03 -3.06 13.36
CA LEU A 36 -1.43 -3.88 12.22
C LEU A 36 -0.54 -5.11 12.02
N GLN A 37 0.67 -5.12 12.56
CA GLN A 37 1.60 -6.27 12.48
C GLN A 37 1.06 -7.49 13.26
N VAL A 38 0.32 -7.25 14.34
CA VAL A 38 -0.30 -8.31 15.15
C VAL A 38 -1.41 -9.05 14.39
N LEU A 39 -2.13 -8.34 13.51
CA LEU A 39 -3.20 -8.92 12.68
C LEU A 39 -2.66 -9.78 11.53
N GLU A 40 -1.40 -9.62 11.18
CA GLU A 40 -0.76 -10.29 10.05
C GLU A 40 -0.24 -11.70 10.39
N SER A 41 0.16 -11.93 11.64
CA SER A 41 0.81 -13.16 12.09
C SER A 41 -0.03 -14.44 11.93
N GLY A 42 -1.37 -14.30 11.92
CA GLY A 42 -2.29 -15.44 11.84
C GLY A 42 -2.53 -16.00 10.44
N ARG A 43 -2.16 -15.28 9.39
CA ARG A 43 -2.57 -15.60 7.99
C ARG A 43 -1.56 -16.36 7.14
N GLN A 44 -0.29 -16.39 7.53
CA GLN A 44 0.77 -16.98 6.69
C GLN A 44 0.63 -18.49 6.45
N THR A 45 -0.19 -19.18 7.22
CA THR A 45 -0.29 -20.65 7.17
C THR A 45 -1.29 -21.16 6.13
N ILE A 46 -2.28 -20.40 5.72
CA ILE A 46 -3.41 -20.89 4.90
C ILE A 46 -3.22 -20.61 3.40
N GLN A 47 -2.56 -19.52 3.02
CA GLN A 47 -2.45 -19.13 1.60
C GLN A 47 -1.37 -19.86 0.77
N ARG A 48 -0.47 -20.61 1.40
CA ARG A 48 0.61 -21.34 0.67
C ARG A 48 0.14 -22.57 -0.10
N ARG A 49 -1.12 -22.99 0.01
CA ARG A 49 -1.59 -24.29 -0.55
C ARG A 49 -2.31 -24.22 -1.90
N THR A 50 -2.62 -23.04 -2.44
CA THR A 50 -3.43 -22.90 -3.66
C THR A 50 -2.84 -22.05 -4.78
N ALA A 51 -1.61 -21.56 -4.64
CA ALA A 51 -0.99 -20.76 -5.69
C ALA A 51 -0.34 -21.66 -6.76
N GLY A 52 -1.11 -22.11 -7.72
CA GLY A 52 -0.59 -22.46 -9.03
C GLY A 52 0.02 -21.22 -9.68
N LYS A 53 1.15 -21.39 -10.44
CA LYS A 53 1.71 -20.28 -11.22
C LYS A 53 0.61 -19.68 -12.09
N PRO A 54 0.34 -18.36 -12.01
CA PRO A 54 -0.65 -17.74 -12.88
C PRO A 54 -0.35 -18.03 -14.35
N PRO A 55 -1.34 -18.24 -15.20
CA PRO A 55 -1.11 -18.45 -16.62
C PRO A 55 -0.34 -17.27 -17.18
N GLU A 56 0.69 -17.55 -17.99
CA GLU A 56 1.50 -16.55 -18.66
C GLU A 56 0.58 -15.73 -19.59
N ARG A 57 0.37 -14.47 -19.25
CA ARG A 57 -0.49 -13.59 -20.05
C ARG A 57 0.31 -13.05 -21.23
N PRO A 58 -0.30 -12.98 -22.43
CA PRO A 58 0.37 -12.33 -23.55
C PRO A 58 0.71 -10.88 -23.19
N PRO A 59 1.86 -10.37 -23.63
CA PRO A 59 2.27 -9.00 -23.36
C PRO A 59 1.24 -8.02 -23.93
N LEU A 60 0.84 -7.05 -23.12
CA LEU A 60 -0.04 -5.99 -23.55
C LEU A 60 0.70 -5.08 -24.52
N THR A 61 0.15 -4.88 -25.72
CA THR A 61 0.74 -4.04 -26.76
C THR A 61 0.00 -2.72 -26.92
N ARG A 62 0.67 -1.68 -27.43
CA ARG A 62 0.02 -0.40 -27.75
C ARG A 62 -1.15 -0.60 -28.73
N ALA A 63 -0.93 -1.37 -29.78
CA ALA A 63 -1.97 -1.65 -30.77
C ALA A 63 -3.25 -2.28 -30.15
N ALA A 64 -3.09 -3.17 -29.15
CA ALA A 64 -4.23 -3.72 -28.43
C ALA A 64 -4.94 -2.64 -27.59
N LEU A 65 -4.20 -1.75 -26.94
CA LEU A 65 -4.77 -0.66 -26.14
C LEU A 65 -5.49 0.40 -26.99
N ASP A 66 -5.03 0.65 -28.22
CA ASP A 66 -5.65 1.62 -29.12
C ASP A 66 -7.05 1.20 -29.59
N THR A 67 -7.42 -0.06 -29.38
CA THR A 67 -8.80 -0.56 -29.61
C THR A 67 -9.72 -0.41 -28.41
N VAL A 68 -9.17 0.02 -27.24
CA VAL A 68 -9.93 0.18 -25.99
C VAL A 68 -10.42 1.62 -25.86
N GLU A 69 -11.71 1.82 -26.08
CA GLU A 69 -12.35 3.15 -26.07
C GLU A 69 -12.68 3.67 -24.66
N ILE A 70 -12.59 2.80 -23.65
CA ILE A 70 -12.89 3.16 -22.27
C ILE A 70 -11.63 3.33 -21.44
N SER A 71 -11.73 4.08 -20.36
CA SER A 71 -10.64 4.24 -19.39
C SER A 71 -10.30 2.92 -18.71
N ALA A 72 -9.03 2.55 -18.70
CA ALA A 72 -8.51 1.32 -18.11
C ALA A 72 -7.29 1.55 -17.24
N LEU A 73 -7.18 0.79 -16.14
CA LEU A 73 -5.98 0.68 -15.31
C LEU A 73 -5.47 -0.76 -15.31
N GLU A 74 -4.16 -0.89 -15.29
CA GLU A 74 -3.49 -2.10 -14.82
C GLU A 74 -3.30 -1.99 -13.31
N VAL A 75 -3.65 -3.01 -12.57
CA VAL A 75 -3.55 -3.09 -11.11
C VAL A 75 -2.71 -4.30 -10.74
N THR A 76 -1.70 -4.10 -9.90
CA THR A 76 -0.89 -5.20 -9.34
C THR A 76 -0.97 -5.18 -7.82
N LEU A 77 -1.34 -6.30 -7.22
CA LEU A 77 -1.22 -6.54 -5.78
C LEU A 77 0.20 -7.01 -5.49
N GLU A 78 1.05 -6.16 -4.88
CA GLU A 78 2.47 -6.47 -4.69
C GLU A 78 2.72 -7.71 -3.84
N ARG A 79 1.88 -7.96 -2.83
CA ARG A 79 2.03 -9.09 -1.92
C ARG A 79 1.91 -10.45 -2.60
N THR A 80 1.06 -10.57 -3.60
CA THR A 80 0.74 -11.83 -4.28
C THR A 80 1.20 -11.86 -5.72
N ASP A 81 1.76 -10.75 -6.21
CA ASP A 81 2.13 -10.52 -7.61
C ASP A 81 0.96 -10.78 -8.58
N GLN A 82 -0.26 -10.54 -8.10
CA GLN A 82 -1.47 -10.67 -8.90
C GLN A 82 -1.71 -9.41 -9.70
N LEU A 83 -1.91 -9.59 -10.99
CA LEU A 83 -2.19 -8.52 -11.94
C LEU A 83 -3.61 -8.66 -12.48
N ALA A 84 -4.34 -7.54 -12.54
CA ALA A 84 -5.66 -7.45 -13.14
C ALA A 84 -5.78 -6.17 -13.97
N TYR A 85 -6.73 -6.17 -14.91
CA TYR A 85 -7.17 -4.97 -15.59
C TYR A 85 -8.53 -4.58 -15.04
N VAL A 86 -8.68 -3.28 -14.75
CA VAL A 86 -9.93 -2.71 -14.26
C VAL A 86 -10.37 -1.59 -15.19
N PHE A 87 -11.66 -1.51 -15.40
CA PHE A 87 -12.27 -0.52 -16.27
C PHE A 87 -13.10 0.46 -15.45
N ILE A 88 -13.27 1.66 -15.99
CA ILE A 88 -14.11 2.65 -15.33
C ILE A 88 -15.54 2.17 -15.27
N GLU A 89 -16.11 2.13 -14.05
CA GLU A 89 -17.51 1.81 -13.81
C GLU A 89 -18.36 3.07 -13.66
N THR A 90 -17.87 4.01 -12.85
CA THR A 90 -18.56 5.29 -12.60
C THR A 90 -17.62 6.37 -12.17
N GLU A 91 -18.00 7.60 -12.46
CA GLU A 91 -17.38 8.81 -11.93
C GLU A 91 -18.42 9.64 -11.19
N ARG A 92 -18.04 10.22 -10.06
CA ARG A 92 -18.90 11.13 -9.30
C ARG A 92 -18.10 12.17 -8.53
N SER A 93 -18.76 13.24 -8.16
CA SER A 93 -18.27 14.23 -7.19
C SER A 93 -19.20 14.25 -5.97
N ASP A 94 -18.67 14.63 -4.83
CA ASP A 94 -19.40 14.92 -3.60
C ASP A 94 -18.89 16.28 -3.05
N ASP A 95 -19.26 16.62 -1.82
CA ASP A 95 -18.87 17.89 -1.19
C ASP A 95 -17.37 17.97 -0.82
N SER A 96 -16.65 16.88 -0.93
CA SER A 96 -15.21 16.82 -0.65
C SER A 96 -14.39 17.06 -1.91
N PRO A 97 -13.20 17.69 -1.81
CA PRO A 97 -12.32 17.92 -2.94
C PRO A 97 -11.91 16.64 -3.68
N GLY A 98 -11.83 16.71 -5.00
CA GLY A 98 -11.35 15.63 -5.86
C GLY A 98 -12.46 14.68 -6.33
N ARG A 99 -12.45 14.38 -7.63
CA ARG A 99 -13.39 13.48 -8.27
C ARG A 99 -13.19 12.04 -7.79
N ILE A 100 -14.27 11.32 -7.55
CA ILE A 100 -14.27 9.89 -7.24
C ILE A 100 -14.45 9.12 -8.53
N VAL A 101 -13.55 8.18 -8.78
CA VAL A 101 -13.63 7.21 -9.88
C VAL A 101 -13.64 5.82 -9.29
N VAL A 102 -14.63 5.01 -9.68
CA VAL A 102 -14.73 3.60 -9.32
C VAL A 102 -14.29 2.78 -10.51
N TRP A 103 -13.38 1.88 -10.26
CA TRP A 103 -12.82 0.93 -11.21
C TRP A 103 -13.27 -0.47 -10.85
N ARG A 104 -13.56 -1.30 -11.85
CA ARG A 104 -14.09 -2.65 -11.66
C ARG A 104 -13.43 -3.65 -12.59
N THR A 105 -13.17 -4.86 -12.07
CA THR A 105 -12.83 -6.04 -12.88
C THR A 105 -14.09 -6.73 -13.39
N GLU A 106 -13.94 -7.69 -14.30
CA GLU A 106 -15.06 -8.51 -14.78
C GLU A 106 -15.67 -9.39 -13.68
N ASP A 107 -14.90 -9.78 -12.68
CA ASP A 107 -15.31 -10.59 -11.52
C ASP A 107 -15.66 -9.77 -10.27
N ASP A 108 -16.11 -8.52 -10.47
CA ASP A 108 -16.70 -7.65 -9.47
C ASP A 108 -15.74 -7.13 -8.36
N VAL A 109 -14.43 -7.26 -8.53
CA VAL A 109 -13.48 -6.57 -7.66
C VAL A 109 -13.47 -5.08 -8.00
N THR A 110 -13.62 -4.21 -7.00
CA THR A 110 -13.63 -2.77 -7.22
C THR A 110 -12.56 -2.03 -6.44
N LEU A 111 -12.06 -0.94 -7.07
CA LEU A 111 -11.20 0.06 -6.44
C LEU A 111 -11.87 1.43 -6.62
N ALA A 112 -12.10 2.14 -5.53
CA ALA A 112 -12.55 3.53 -5.57
C ALA A 112 -11.36 4.46 -5.28
N MET A 113 -11.20 5.49 -6.11
CA MET A 113 -10.13 6.46 -6.00
C MET A 113 -10.69 7.89 -6.02
N ARG A 114 -10.16 8.76 -5.15
CA ARG A 114 -10.44 10.20 -5.14
C ARG A 114 -9.20 10.96 -5.62
N GLY A 115 -9.31 11.65 -6.75
CA GLY A 115 -8.14 12.32 -7.36
C GLY A 115 -6.95 11.39 -7.62
N GLY A 116 -7.19 10.10 -7.87
CA GLY A 116 -6.17 9.06 -8.01
C GLY A 116 -5.66 8.45 -6.69
N MET A 117 -6.11 8.94 -5.54
CA MET A 117 -5.80 8.35 -4.22
C MET A 117 -6.83 7.28 -3.86
N LEU A 118 -6.34 6.11 -3.43
CA LEU A 118 -7.19 4.98 -3.05
C LEU A 118 -8.02 5.31 -1.82
N ILE A 119 -9.35 5.16 -1.92
CA ILE A 119 -10.29 5.42 -0.83
C ILE A 119 -11.14 4.21 -0.43
N ALA A 120 -11.25 3.19 -1.27
CA ALA A 120 -11.90 1.94 -0.90
C ALA A 120 -11.49 0.80 -1.85
N THR A 121 -11.59 -0.45 -1.35
CA THR A 121 -11.52 -1.66 -2.16
C THR A 121 -12.67 -2.59 -1.81
N ARG A 122 -13.05 -3.48 -2.72
CA ARG A 122 -14.02 -4.56 -2.49
C ARG A 122 -13.57 -5.81 -3.22
N GLY A 123 -13.73 -6.95 -2.57
CA GLY A 123 -13.45 -8.26 -3.17
C GLY A 123 -12.02 -8.76 -2.99
N LEU A 124 -11.14 -8.03 -2.26
CA LEU A 124 -9.74 -8.41 -2.06
C LEU A 124 -9.50 -9.21 -0.75
N GLY A 125 -10.56 -9.46 0.03
CA GLY A 125 -10.50 -10.32 1.22
C GLY A 125 -9.84 -9.71 2.46
N GLY A 126 -9.70 -8.43 2.53
CA GLY A 126 -9.15 -7.64 3.66
C GLY A 126 -9.25 -6.17 3.33
N ASP A 127 -10.41 -5.83 2.81
CA ASP A 127 -10.67 -4.60 2.10
C ASP A 127 -10.43 -3.34 2.92
N LEU A 128 -9.92 -2.32 2.25
CA LEU A 128 -10.06 -0.94 2.67
C LEU A 128 -11.54 -0.56 2.55
N LEU A 129 -12.25 -0.51 3.68
CA LEU A 129 -13.69 -0.21 3.70
C LEU A 129 -13.98 1.22 3.27
N SER A 130 -13.18 2.16 3.77
CA SER A 130 -13.18 3.56 3.34
C SER A 130 -11.90 4.25 3.76
N ALA A 131 -11.53 5.33 3.06
CA ALA A 131 -10.52 6.27 3.52
C ALA A 131 -10.95 7.71 3.26
N SER A 132 -10.73 8.57 4.26
CA SER A 132 -10.63 10.01 4.05
C SER A 132 -9.19 10.32 3.66
N VAL A 133 -8.99 11.08 2.61
CA VAL A 133 -7.67 11.38 2.04
C VAL A 133 -7.47 12.89 1.90
N PRO A 134 -6.25 13.41 2.11
CA PRO A 134 -5.97 14.83 1.95
C PRO A 134 -5.94 15.21 0.47
N ALA A 135 -7.10 15.54 -0.10
CA ALA A 135 -7.24 15.99 -1.47
C ALA A 135 -7.18 17.52 -1.56
N ARG A 136 -6.82 18.05 -2.73
CA ARG A 136 -6.73 19.49 -3.00
C ARG A 136 -7.51 19.88 -4.26
N GLY A 137 -8.75 20.34 -4.08
CA GLY A 137 -9.61 20.72 -5.22
C GLY A 137 -9.66 19.59 -6.25
N ASP A 138 -9.60 19.93 -7.53
CA ASP A 138 -9.61 18.99 -8.64
C ASP A 138 -8.20 18.52 -9.06
N MET A 139 -7.17 18.85 -8.27
CA MET A 139 -5.81 18.44 -8.57
C MET A 139 -5.61 16.95 -8.26
N PRO A 140 -4.99 16.19 -9.18
CA PRO A 140 -4.68 14.78 -8.94
C PRO A 140 -3.56 14.62 -7.90
N GLY A 141 -3.62 13.52 -7.13
CA GLY A 141 -2.67 13.20 -6.07
C GLY A 141 -2.94 13.92 -4.74
N PRO A 142 -2.10 13.68 -3.72
CA PRO A 142 -2.31 14.20 -2.37
C PRO A 142 -2.03 15.69 -2.25
N ALA A 143 -2.69 16.35 -1.29
CA ALA A 143 -2.35 17.71 -0.84
C ALA A 143 -0.94 17.74 -0.23
N MET A 144 -0.46 18.94 0.16
CA MET A 144 0.88 19.11 0.77
C MET A 144 1.05 18.36 2.08
N GLY A 145 -0.04 18.18 2.82
CA GLY A 145 -0.11 17.43 4.06
C GLY A 145 -1.55 17.28 4.51
N GLY A 146 -1.77 16.54 5.57
CA GLY A 146 -3.10 16.34 6.14
C GLY A 146 -3.26 14.99 6.81
N GLU A 147 -4.48 14.72 7.24
CA GLU A 147 -4.82 13.47 7.88
C GLU A 147 -5.42 12.49 6.86
N ARG A 148 -5.02 11.23 6.96
CA ARG A 148 -5.65 10.11 6.28
C ARG A 148 -6.30 9.20 7.33
N VAL A 149 -7.61 9.08 7.29
CA VAL A 149 -8.35 8.16 8.16
C VAL A 149 -8.80 6.97 7.34
N MET A 150 -8.35 5.79 7.73
CA MET A 150 -8.66 4.54 7.03
C MET A 150 -9.51 3.64 7.92
N LYS A 151 -10.54 3.05 7.36
CA LYS A 151 -11.33 1.98 7.96
C LYS A 151 -11.00 0.69 7.22
N LEU A 152 -10.43 -0.24 7.93
CA LEU A 152 -9.92 -1.49 7.40
C LEU A 152 -10.76 -2.67 7.91
N ARG A 153 -10.93 -3.68 7.08
CA ARG A 153 -11.52 -4.94 7.52
C ARG A 153 -10.46 -5.80 8.20
N GLY A 154 -10.64 -6.05 9.50
CA GLY A 154 -9.80 -6.98 10.25
C GLY A 154 -10.03 -8.43 9.85
N LEU A 155 -9.14 -9.32 10.30
CA LEU A 155 -9.23 -10.77 10.02
C LEU A 155 -10.44 -11.43 10.67
N ASP A 156 -10.92 -10.87 11.80
CA ASP A 156 -12.13 -11.26 12.51
C ASP A 156 -13.40 -10.64 11.92
N ASN A 157 -13.29 -10.05 10.72
CA ASN A 157 -14.36 -9.32 10.03
C ASN A 157 -14.81 -8.04 10.74
N ARG A 158 -14.07 -7.54 11.75
CA ARG A 158 -14.34 -6.27 12.41
C ARG A 158 -13.71 -5.10 11.66
N GLU A 159 -14.29 -3.93 11.84
CA GLU A 159 -13.71 -2.68 11.38
C GLU A 159 -12.59 -2.23 12.32
N VAL A 160 -11.44 -1.88 11.74
CA VAL A 160 -10.32 -1.26 12.44
C VAL A 160 -10.09 0.13 11.83
N ALA A 161 -10.16 1.15 12.66
CA ALA A 161 -9.85 2.52 12.25
C ALA A 161 -8.35 2.80 12.45
N LEU A 162 -7.74 3.45 11.47
CA LEU A 162 -6.35 3.89 11.49
C LEU A 162 -6.29 5.35 11.05
N THR A 163 -5.72 6.20 11.89
CA THR A 163 -5.45 7.60 11.57
C THR A 163 -3.97 7.80 11.35
N LEU A 164 -3.61 8.44 10.26
CA LEU A 164 -2.24 8.71 9.83
C LEU A 164 -2.07 10.21 9.58
N ALA A 165 -0.99 10.79 10.12
CA ALA A 165 -0.54 12.11 9.75
C ALA A 165 0.36 12.02 8.52
N CYS A 166 -0.03 12.67 7.43
CA CYS A 166 0.64 12.57 6.14
C CYS A 166 1.28 13.88 5.73
N ASP A 167 2.49 13.79 5.15
CA ASP A 167 3.21 14.87 4.49
C ASP A 167 3.56 14.46 3.06
N ARG A 168 3.49 15.41 2.13
CA ARG A 168 3.85 15.19 0.74
C ARG A 168 5.16 15.86 0.38
N GLN A 169 6.07 15.11 -0.22
CA GLN A 169 7.26 15.59 -0.88
C GLN A 169 7.07 15.56 -2.41
N ASP A 170 7.47 16.62 -3.09
CA ASP A 170 7.59 16.67 -4.54
C ASP A 170 9.00 16.30 -4.94
N LEU A 171 9.17 15.14 -5.57
CA LEU A 171 10.47 14.60 -6.01
C LEU A 171 10.86 15.09 -7.41
N GLY A 172 10.05 15.95 -8.01
CA GLY A 172 10.35 16.60 -9.27
C GLY A 172 9.77 15.90 -10.51
N PRO A 173 10.13 16.39 -11.71
CA PRO A 173 9.66 15.82 -12.97
C PRO A 173 10.26 14.44 -13.20
N GLN A 174 9.44 13.52 -13.67
CA GLN A 174 9.84 12.17 -14.05
C GLN A 174 8.95 11.67 -15.19
N THR A 175 9.56 11.06 -16.21
CA THR A 175 8.80 10.39 -17.27
C THR A 175 8.51 8.95 -16.85
N VAL A 176 7.25 8.53 -16.98
CA VAL A 176 6.84 7.13 -16.82
C VAL A 176 6.52 6.54 -18.19
N THR A 177 6.99 5.32 -18.44
CA THR A 177 6.68 4.61 -19.69
C THR A 177 5.63 3.55 -19.41
N ILE A 178 4.49 3.63 -20.09
CA ILE A 178 3.37 2.70 -19.96
C ILE A 178 3.06 2.13 -21.34
N VAL A 179 3.30 0.84 -21.51
CA VAL A 179 3.10 0.13 -22.78
C VAL A 179 3.62 0.95 -23.95
N GLU A 180 4.97 1.12 -23.99
CA GLU A 180 5.73 1.81 -25.06
C GLU A 180 5.52 3.33 -25.15
N THR A 181 4.54 3.91 -24.44
CA THR A 181 4.27 5.35 -24.47
C THR A 181 4.86 6.06 -23.25
N ALA A 182 5.62 7.12 -23.50
CA ALA A 182 6.23 7.96 -22.49
C ALA A 182 5.26 9.07 -22.06
N HIS A 183 5.04 9.20 -20.74
CA HIS A 183 4.16 10.21 -20.14
C HIS A 183 4.97 11.11 -19.21
N PRO A 184 5.11 12.42 -19.50
CA PRO A 184 5.67 13.37 -18.56
C PRO A 184 4.79 13.45 -17.30
N ALA A 185 5.41 13.37 -16.13
CA ALA A 185 4.73 13.43 -14.84
C ALA A 185 5.60 14.12 -13.80
N ARG A 186 5.01 14.44 -12.64
CA ARG A 186 5.73 14.79 -11.43
C ARG A 186 5.60 13.63 -10.44
N HIS A 187 6.71 13.22 -9.86
CA HIS A 187 6.72 12.20 -8.82
C HIS A 187 6.42 12.88 -7.47
N LEU A 188 5.30 12.52 -6.88
CA LEU A 188 4.88 12.95 -5.55
C LEU A 188 4.98 11.75 -4.61
N ARG A 189 5.62 11.93 -3.45
CA ARG A 189 5.68 10.95 -2.37
C ARG A 189 4.89 11.45 -1.19
N GLU A 190 3.99 10.63 -0.68
CA GLU A 190 3.24 10.88 0.54
C GLU A 190 3.75 9.92 1.62
N SER A 191 4.26 10.49 2.72
CA SER A 191 4.71 9.74 3.91
C SER A 191 3.69 9.94 5.01
N CYS A 192 3.10 8.86 5.49
CA CYS A 192 2.04 8.87 6.48
C CYS A 192 2.46 8.11 7.73
N THR A 193 2.47 8.77 8.88
CA THR A 193 2.93 8.19 10.16
C THR A 193 1.74 7.98 11.10
N SER A 194 1.71 6.80 11.75
CA SER A 194 0.77 6.49 12.81
C SER A 194 1.25 7.05 14.15
N PRO A 195 0.34 7.48 15.06
CA PRO A 195 0.68 7.84 16.44
C PRO A 195 1.42 6.72 17.20
N ASP A 196 1.12 5.46 16.90
CA ASP A 196 1.74 4.28 17.52
C ASP A 196 3.09 3.89 16.88
N GLY A 197 3.60 4.72 15.97
CA GLY A 197 4.78 4.45 15.16
C GLY A 197 4.47 3.68 13.88
N GLY A 198 5.48 3.55 13.02
CA GLY A 198 5.35 2.99 11.68
C GLY A 198 5.00 4.06 10.65
N THR A 199 5.49 3.86 9.45
CA THR A 199 5.31 4.78 8.32
C THR A 199 4.82 4.02 7.11
N VAL A 200 3.87 4.60 6.40
CA VAL A 200 3.36 4.16 5.11
C VAL A 200 3.80 5.16 4.06
N ILE A 201 4.36 4.68 2.96
CA ILE A 201 4.81 5.53 1.85
C ILE A 201 3.98 5.22 0.62
N ASN A 202 3.34 6.26 0.09
CA ASN A 202 2.60 6.20 -1.16
C ASN A 202 3.32 7.05 -2.21
N ASP A 203 3.41 6.53 -3.43
CA ASP A 203 4.01 7.24 -4.56
C ASP A 203 2.98 7.47 -5.67
N TYR A 204 3.05 8.65 -6.29
CA TYR A 204 2.15 9.06 -7.36
C TYR A 204 2.93 9.75 -8.47
N TRP A 205 2.68 9.39 -9.72
CA TRP A 205 3.20 10.07 -10.91
C TRP A 205 2.06 10.82 -11.57
N VAL A 206 2.08 12.14 -11.42
CA VAL A 206 0.94 13.03 -11.65
C VAL A 206 1.19 13.92 -12.86
N ASP A 207 0.23 13.95 -13.77
CA ASP A 207 0.10 14.96 -14.82
C ASP A 207 -0.99 15.95 -14.42
N SER A 208 -0.59 17.07 -13.84
CA SER A 208 -1.52 18.09 -13.35
C SER A 208 -2.24 18.84 -14.48
N GLN A 209 -1.66 18.87 -15.70
CA GLN A 209 -2.28 19.53 -16.84
C GLN A 209 -3.46 18.73 -17.39
N ARG A 210 -3.34 17.41 -17.35
CA ARG A 210 -4.41 16.48 -17.78
C ARG A 210 -5.32 16.02 -16.65
N GLY A 211 -4.97 16.30 -15.40
CA GLY A 211 -5.72 15.81 -14.24
C GLY A 211 -5.55 14.30 -14.00
N ILE A 212 -4.44 13.71 -14.42
CA ILE A 212 -4.23 12.25 -14.45
C ILE A 212 -3.13 11.84 -13.47
N VAL A 213 -3.36 10.75 -12.74
CA VAL A 213 -2.31 9.96 -12.10
C VAL A 213 -1.98 8.82 -13.05
N TRP A 214 -0.82 8.90 -13.72
CA TRP A 214 -0.37 7.88 -14.67
C TRP A 214 0.02 6.58 -14.00
N GLN A 215 0.65 6.68 -12.85
CA GLN A 215 1.11 5.54 -12.06
C GLN A 215 1.00 5.87 -10.58
N SER A 216 0.69 4.87 -9.77
CA SER A 216 0.78 5.00 -8.33
C SER A 216 1.21 3.69 -7.66
N ARG A 217 1.74 3.82 -6.43
CA ARG A 217 1.97 2.74 -5.49
C ARG A 217 1.36 3.16 -4.16
N GLN A 218 0.30 2.50 -3.73
CA GLN A 218 -0.48 2.93 -2.57
C GLN A 218 -0.75 1.78 -1.62
N TRP A 219 -0.61 2.04 -0.33
CA TRP A 219 -0.91 1.07 0.71
C TRP A 219 -2.43 0.97 0.96
N ALA A 220 -2.95 -0.25 0.92
CA ALA A 220 -4.37 -0.55 1.06
C ALA A 220 -4.72 -1.29 2.36
N GLY A 221 -3.78 -1.38 3.29
CA GLY A 221 -3.98 -2.08 4.56
C GLY A 221 -3.05 -3.30 4.72
N PRO A 222 -2.97 -3.87 5.93
CA PRO A 222 -1.99 -4.92 6.26
C PRO A 222 -2.26 -6.22 5.52
N VAL A 223 -3.51 -6.47 5.15
CA VAL A 223 -3.90 -7.70 4.45
C VAL A 223 -3.57 -7.65 2.97
N ILE A 224 -3.89 -6.53 2.32
CA ILE A 224 -3.65 -6.33 0.88
C ILE A 224 -2.20 -5.93 0.64
N GLY A 225 -1.61 -5.09 1.51
CA GLY A 225 -0.31 -4.50 1.30
C GLY A 225 -0.39 -3.34 0.30
N TYR A 226 0.60 -3.25 -0.58
CA TYR A 226 0.65 -2.22 -1.62
C TYR A 226 -0.06 -2.66 -2.89
N ILE A 227 -0.77 -1.69 -3.48
CA ILE A 227 -1.37 -1.78 -4.81
C ILE A 227 -0.61 -0.83 -5.73
N ARG A 228 -0.08 -1.37 -6.82
CA ARG A 228 0.44 -0.54 -7.93
C ARG A 228 -0.62 -0.39 -8.98
N THR A 229 -0.72 0.81 -9.55
CA THR A 229 -1.60 1.08 -10.69
C THR A 229 -0.84 1.76 -11.82
N ARG A 230 -1.21 1.44 -13.06
CA ARG A 230 -0.76 2.15 -14.27
C ARG A 230 -1.95 2.48 -15.14
N ARG A 231 -2.10 3.73 -15.56
CA ARG A 231 -3.19 4.17 -16.45
C ARG A 231 -2.89 3.74 -17.87
N LEU A 232 -3.68 2.83 -18.42
CA LEU A 232 -3.46 2.28 -19.75
C LEU A 232 -4.09 3.13 -20.85
N THR A 233 -5.35 3.55 -20.62
CA THR A 233 -6.14 4.38 -21.52
C THR A 233 -6.87 5.47 -20.76
N THR A 234 -7.27 6.53 -21.42
CA THR A 234 -7.96 7.69 -20.80
C THR A 234 -9.42 7.83 -21.26
N GLY A 235 -9.88 6.98 -22.19
CA GLY A 235 -11.19 7.04 -22.83
C GLY A 235 -11.26 8.14 -23.86
#